data_77064ddcd82ad672554630f2c124cccb
#
_entry.id   77064ddcd82ad672554630f2c124cccb
#
_cell.length_a   1.000
_cell.length_b   1.000
_cell.length_c   1.000
_cell.angle_alpha   90.00
_cell.angle_beta   90.00
_cell.angle_gamma   90.00
#
_symmetry.space_group_name_H-M   'P 1'
#
loop_
_entity.id
_entity.type
_entity.pdbx_description
1 polymer ?
#
loop_
_entity_poly.entity_id
_entity_poly.type
_entity_poly.pdbx_seq_one_letter_code
_entity_poly.pdbx_strand_id
1 'polypeptide(L)'
;MVLDVIPRYHEALGKRDFDGARELLKDDLRFEGPFESFERADDYVSAIQKLFGIVESIEIRHSSADGDQAVVLYDMITSTPAGTQLVCEWYGVEGEQIEWIRAVFDTAPFTFLRGGA
;
A
#
# COMPACT_ATOMS: atom_id res chain seq x y z
N MET A 1 1.00 15.78 -9.81
CA MET A 1 2.21 15.08 -10.28
C MET A 1 2.56 13.93 -9.35
N VAL A 2 3.27 12.95 -9.84
CA VAL A 2 3.64 11.77 -9.06
C VAL A 2 4.37 12.12 -7.77
N LEU A 3 5.21 13.15 -7.78
CA LEU A 3 5.96 13.59 -6.61
C LEU A 3 5.06 14.11 -5.48
N ASP A 4 3.86 14.56 -5.80
CA ASP A 4 2.92 15.07 -4.80
C ASP A 4 1.92 14.00 -4.38
N VAL A 5 1.46 13.20 -5.33
CA VAL A 5 0.39 12.21 -5.09
C VAL A 5 0.84 11.13 -4.12
N ILE A 6 2.04 10.56 -4.33
CA ILE A 6 2.52 9.45 -3.52
C ILE A 6 2.76 9.86 -2.06
N PRO A 7 3.47 10.97 -1.76
CA PRO A 7 3.61 11.40 -0.37
C PRO A 7 2.27 11.70 0.29
N ARG A 8 1.33 12.31 -0.43
CA ARG A 8 0.00 12.60 0.11
C ARG A 8 -0.77 11.33 0.44
N TYR A 9 -0.64 10.32 -0.41
CA TYR A 9 -1.26 9.02 -0.18
C TYR A 9 -0.71 8.36 1.09
N HIS A 10 0.62 8.32 1.24
CA HIS A 10 1.24 7.74 2.43
C HIS A 10 0.94 8.54 3.69
N GLU A 11 0.85 9.87 3.59
CA GLU A 11 0.46 10.69 4.72
C GLU A 11 -0.97 10.35 5.17
N ALA A 12 -1.89 10.21 4.22
CA ALA A 12 -3.27 9.85 4.53
C ALA A 12 -3.33 8.48 5.23
N LEU A 13 -2.59 7.50 4.73
CA LEU A 13 -2.54 6.17 5.36
C LEU A 13 -1.97 6.26 6.77
N GLY A 14 -0.91 7.04 6.97
CA GLY A 14 -0.29 7.20 8.29
C GLY A 14 -1.23 7.82 9.31
N LYS A 15 -2.13 8.68 8.87
CA LYS A 15 -3.15 9.29 9.71
C LYS A 15 -4.43 8.46 9.80
N ARG A 16 -4.46 7.32 9.12
CA ARG A 16 -5.64 6.46 8.98
C ARG A 16 -6.82 7.21 8.38
N ASP A 17 -6.54 8.19 7.53
CA ASP A 17 -7.53 8.92 6.75
C ASP A 17 -7.80 8.15 5.46
N PHE A 18 -8.63 7.12 5.56
CA PHE A 18 -8.89 6.24 4.42
C PHE A 18 -9.73 6.93 3.35
N ASP A 19 -10.58 7.87 3.73
CA ASP A 19 -11.34 8.65 2.75
C ASP A 19 -10.40 9.55 1.95
N GLY A 20 -9.45 10.20 2.61
CA GLY A 20 -8.44 11.01 1.94
C GLY A 20 -7.56 10.17 1.02
N ALA A 21 -7.16 8.99 1.46
CA ALA A 21 -6.39 8.07 0.64
C ALA A 21 -7.20 7.64 -0.59
N ARG A 22 -8.50 7.34 -0.40
CA ARG A 22 -9.39 6.93 -1.49
C ARG A 22 -9.48 7.98 -2.59
N GLU A 23 -9.52 9.25 -2.22
CA GLU A 23 -9.60 10.35 -3.19
C GLU A 23 -8.38 10.41 -4.12
N LEU A 24 -7.25 9.89 -3.68
CA LEU A 24 -6.02 9.88 -4.47
C LEU A 24 -5.92 8.67 -5.40
N LEU A 25 -6.93 7.80 -5.40
CA LEU A 25 -6.95 6.59 -6.22
C LEU A 25 -8.02 6.74 -7.31
N LYS A 26 -7.71 6.25 -8.51
CA LYS A 26 -8.72 6.16 -9.56
C LYS A 26 -9.76 5.12 -9.17
N ASP A 27 -11.00 5.31 -9.59
CA ASP A 27 -12.09 4.37 -9.26
C ASP A 27 -11.79 2.94 -9.71
N ASP A 28 -11.15 2.81 -10.86
CA ASP A 28 -10.76 1.53 -11.44
C ASP A 28 -9.31 1.16 -11.13
N LEU A 29 -8.81 1.60 -9.99
CA LEU A 29 -7.47 1.25 -9.52
C LEU A 29 -7.22 -0.25 -9.65
N ARG A 30 -6.05 -0.61 -10.14
CA ARG A 30 -5.61 -2.00 -10.19
C ARG A 30 -4.50 -2.19 -9.16
N PHE A 31 -4.72 -3.13 -8.27
CA PHE A 31 -3.72 -3.49 -7.25
C PHE A 31 -3.34 -4.95 -7.43
N GLU A 32 -2.03 -5.24 -7.38
CA GLU A 32 -1.52 -6.60 -7.34
C GLU A 32 -0.54 -6.73 -6.18
N GLY A 33 -0.79 -7.67 -5.30
CA GLY A 33 0.11 -8.03 -4.22
C GLY A 33 0.31 -9.54 -4.16
N PRO A 34 1.16 -10.03 -3.24
CA PRO A 34 1.43 -11.47 -3.14
C PRO A 34 0.23 -12.31 -2.73
N PHE A 35 -0.73 -11.74 -1.98
CA PHE A 35 -1.89 -12.48 -1.49
C PHE A 35 -3.17 -12.15 -2.24
N GLU A 36 -3.30 -10.93 -2.77
CA GLU A 36 -4.56 -10.43 -3.28
C GLU A 36 -4.34 -9.52 -4.47
N SER A 37 -5.39 -9.40 -5.28
CA SER A 37 -5.44 -8.40 -6.34
C SER A 37 -6.82 -7.77 -6.36
N PHE A 38 -6.89 -6.51 -6.78
CA PHE A 38 -8.14 -5.76 -6.85
C PHE A 38 -8.20 -4.98 -8.16
N GLU A 39 -9.41 -4.80 -8.67
CA GLU A 39 -9.66 -4.02 -9.89
C GLU A 39 -10.55 -2.82 -9.62
N ARG A 40 -10.81 -2.51 -8.34
CA ARG A 40 -11.60 -1.35 -7.92
C ARG A 40 -11.01 -0.76 -6.66
N ALA A 41 -10.93 0.58 -6.65
CA ALA A 41 -10.37 1.29 -5.50
C ALA A 41 -11.13 1.02 -4.20
N ASP A 42 -12.45 0.94 -4.26
CA ASP A 42 -13.26 0.71 -3.06
C ASP A 42 -12.94 -0.63 -2.40
N ASP A 43 -12.74 -1.67 -3.20
CA ASP A 43 -12.39 -3.00 -2.68
C ASP A 43 -10.99 -3.00 -2.07
N TYR A 44 -10.06 -2.32 -2.74
CA TYR A 44 -8.69 -2.18 -2.25
C TYR A 44 -8.66 -1.43 -0.92
N VAL A 45 -9.34 -0.29 -0.82
CA VAL A 45 -9.36 0.51 0.41
C VAL A 45 -10.00 -0.27 1.55
N SER A 46 -11.05 -1.03 1.27
CA SER A 46 -11.68 -1.88 2.28
C SER A 46 -10.69 -2.90 2.84
N ALA A 47 -9.87 -3.50 1.97
CA ALA A 47 -8.83 -4.45 2.39
C ALA A 47 -7.75 -3.76 3.23
N ILE A 48 -7.35 -2.55 2.84
CA ILE A 48 -6.34 -1.77 3.57
C ILE A 48 -6.85 -1.40 4.96
N GLN A 49 -8.12 -1.03 5.08
CA GLN A 49 -8.70 -0.72 6.39
C GLN A 49 -8.62 -1.93 7.32
N LYS A 50 -8.89 -3.13 6.81
CA LYS A 50 -8.78 -4.35 7.60
C LYS A 50 -7.34 -4.63 7.99
N LEU A 51 -6.41 -4.47 7.06
CA LEU A 51 -4.98 -4.67 7.31
C LEU A 51 -4.49 -3.73 8.42
N PHE A 52 -4.95 -2.49 8.42
CA PHE A 52 -4.51 -1.50 9.40
C PHE A 52 -4.99 -1.82 10.83
N GLY A 53 -5.85 -2.81 11.00
CA GLY A 53 -6.17 -3.34 12.32
C GLY A 53 -4.98 -4.00 12.99
N ILE A 54 -3.99 -4.47 12.22
CA ILE A 54 -2.78 -5.11 12.76
C ILE A 54 -1.51 -4.30 12.49
N VAL A 55 -1.61 -3.18 11.78
CA VAL A 55 -0.46 -2.33 11.48
C VAL A 55 -0.32 -1.27 12.57
N GLU A 56 0.85 -1.22 13.20
CA GLU A 56 1.16 -0.20 14.19
C GLU A 56 1.65 1.09 13.53
N SER A 57 2.54 0.96 12.55
CA SER A 57 3.08 2.11 11.83
C SER A 57 3.70 1.69 10.51
N ILE A 58 3.92 2.70 9.66
CA ILE A 58 4.64 2.55 8.40
C ILE A 58 5.77 3.57 8.40
N GLU A 59 6.99 3.11 8.17
CA GLU A 59 8.17 3.98 8.10
C GLU A 59 8.78 3.90 6.70
N ILE A 60 8.73 5.01 5.97
CA ILE A 60 9.29 5.07 4.61
C ILE A 60 10.81 5.08 4.70
N ARG A 61 11.43 4.12 4.00
CA ARG A 61 12.89 3.97 3.97
C ARG A 61 13.49 4.65 2.75
N HIS A 62 12.80 4.60 1.63
CA HIS A 62 13.29 5.17 0.38
C HIS A 62 12.12 5.38 -0.55
N SER A 63 12.17 6.44 -1.33
CA SER A 63 11.22 6.65 -2.42
C SER A 63 11.94 7.28 -3.60
N SER A 64 11.51 6.94 -4.79
CA SER A 64 12.03 7.52 -6.02
C SER A 64 10.91 7.60 -7.05
N ALA A 65 11.05 8.53 -7.98
CA ALA A 65 10.06 8.73 -9.02
C ALA A 65 10.75 8.87 -10.37
N ASP A 66 10.09 8.37 -11.42
CA ASP A 66 10.57 8.46 -12.78
C ASP A 66 9.35 8.63 -13.68
N GLY A 67 9.18 9.86 -14.23
CA GLY A 67 8.02 10.17 -15.04
C GLY A 67 6.72 10.07 -14.26
N ASP A 68 5.84 9.20 -14.69
CA ASP A 68 4.54 8.95 -14.06
C ASP A 68 4.55 7.72 -13.16
N GLN A 69 5.73 7.24 -12.80
CA GLN A 69 5.90 6.08 -11.93
C GLN A 69 6.72 6.42 -10.71
N ALA A 70 6.49 5.67 -9.63
CA ALA A 70 7.24 5.83 -8.40
C ALA A 70 7.42 4.47 -7.72
N VAL A 71 8.48 4.37 -6.91
CA VAL A 71 8.74 3.21 -6.07
C VAL A 71 8.94 3.71 -4.65
N VAL A 72 8.30 3.05 -3.69
CA VAL A 72 8.46 3.35 -2.27
C VAL A 72 8.80 2.06 -1.55
N LEU A 73 9.88 2.11 -0.76
CA LEU A 73 10.23 1.04 0.16
C LEU A 73 9.91 1.53 1.57
N TYR A 74 9.17 0.72 2.32
CA TYR A 74 8.83 1.08 3.69
C TYR A 74 8.80 -0.14 4.59
N ASP A 75 9.02 0.11 5.88
CA ASP A 75 8.81 -0.90 6.91
C ASP A 75 7.36 -0.84 7.36
N MET A 76 6.68 -1.97 7.27
CA MET A 76 5.34 -2.11 7.83
C MET A 76 5.49 -2.81 9.18
N ILE A 77 5.23 -2.08 10.25
CA ILE A 77 5.38 -2.58 11.62
C ILE A 77 4.03 -3.10 12.08
N THR A 78 3.98 -4.41 12.38
CA THR A 78 2.72 -5.05 12.77
C THR A 78 2.77 -5.51 14.22
N SER A 79 1.57 -5.71 14.80
CA SER A 79 1.40 -6.26 16.16
C SER A 79 1.27 -7.79 16.13
N THR A 80 1.71 -8.43 15.06
CA THR A 80 1.55 -9.87 14.84
C THR A 80 2.91 -10.59 14.93
N PRO A 81 2.93 -11.94 14.95
CA PRO A 81 4.19 -12.68 14.88
C PRO A 81 5.02 -12.39 13.63
N ALA A 82 4.42 -11.84 12.56
CA ALA A 82 5.16 -11.42 11.38
C ALA A 82 6.12 -10.26 11.69
N GLY A 83 5.79 -9.45 12.72
CA GLY A 83 6.64 -8.33 13.14
C GLY A 83 6.74 -7.25 12.09
N THR A 84 7.97 -6.79 11.82
CA THR A 84 8.26 -5.74 10.84
C THR A 84 8.61 -6.36 9.50
N GLN A 85 7.98 -5.88 8.44
CA GLN A 85 8.22 -6.35 7.08
C GLN A 85 8.62 -5.21 6.18
N LEU A 86 9.65 -5.42 5.37
CA LEU A 86 9.99 -4.48 4.31
C LEU A 86 9.08 -4.73 3.12
N VAL A 87 8.39 -3.68 2.69
CA VAL A 87 7.47 -3.73 1.57
C VAL A 87 7.98 -2.80 0.48
N CYS A 88 7.94 -3.28 -0.75
CA CYS A 88 8.22 -2.46 -1.94
C CYS A 88 6.91 -2.27 -2.68
N GLU A 89 6.53 -1.01 -2.91
CA GLU A 89 5.36 -0.69 -3.73
C GLU A 89 5.76 0.14 -4.93
N TRP A 90 5.24 -0.26 -6.07
CA TRP A 90 5.47 0.38 -7.36
C TRP A 90 4.16 0.94 -7.85
N TYR A 91 4.16 2.23 -8.20
CA TYR A 91 2.95 2.98 -8.52
C TYR A 91 2.99 3.54 -9.93
N GLY A 92 1.82 3.55 -10.57
CA GLY A 92 1.60 4.35 -11.77
C GLY A 92 0.59 5.44 -11.45
N VAL A 93 0.86 6.66 -11.90
CA VAL A 93 0.04 7.84 -11.63
C VAL A 93 -0.46 8.43 -12.94
N GLU A 94 -1.73 8.78 -12.97
CA GLU A 94 -2.30 9.53 -14.09
C GLU A 94 -2.99 10.76 -13.53
N GLY A 95 -2.52 11.94 -13.94
CA GLY A 95 -3.01 13.20 -13.39
C GLY A 95 -2.66 13.30 -11.91
N GLU A 96 -3.67 13.48 -11.08
CA GLU A 96 -3.52 13.63 -9.63
C GLU A 96 -3.95 12.36 -8.87
N GLN A 97 -4.05 11.23 -9.57
CA GLN A 97 -4.52 10.00 -8.95
C GLN A 97 -3.63 8.81 -9.29
N ILE A 98 -3.57 7.87 -8.37
CA ILE A 98 -2.84 6.61 -8.56
C ILE A 98 -3.73 5.69 -9.41
N GLU A 99 -3.14 5.19 -10.49
CA GLU A 99 -3.84 4.34 -11.47
C GLU A 99 -3.66 2.85 -11.16
N TRP A 100 -2.47 2.48 -10.70
CA TRP A 100 -2.19 1.09 -10.33
C TRP A 100 -1.10 1.04 -9.26
N ILE A 101 -1.13 -0.04 -8.47
CA ILE A 101 -0.16 -0.32 -7.41
C ILE A 101 0.26 -1.77 -7.52
N ARG A 102 1.55 -2.02 -7.42
CA ARG A 102 2.07 -3.37 -7.32
C ARG A 102 2.92 -3.47 -6.07
N ALA A 103 2.56 -4.41 -5.18
CA ALA A 103 3.25 -4.59 -3.91
C ALA A 103 4.03 -5.90 -3.91
N VAL A 104 5.24 -5.86 -3.37
CA VAL A 104 6.10 -7.03 -3.25
C VAL A 104 6.64 -7.08 -1.83
N PHE A 105 6.51 -8.23 -1.18
CA PHE A 105 7.12 -8.47 0.12
C PHE A 105 7.27 -9.98 0.35
N ASP A 106 8.09 -10.35 1.33
CA ASP A 106 8.29 -11.75 1.68
C ASP A 106 7.02 -12.28 2.36
N THR A 107 6.46 -13.35 1.81
CA THR A 107 5.23 -13.94 2.34
C THR A 107 5.46 -14.98 3.44
N ALA A 108 6.68 -15.46 3.59
CA ALA A 108 6.99 -16.52 4.56
C ALA A 108 6.58 -16.16 6.00
N PRO A 109 6.83 -14.91 6.50
CA PRO A 109 6.43 -14.55 7.86
C PRO A 109 4.92 -14.57 8.09
N PHE A 110 4.12 -14.61 7.02
CA PHE A 110 2.66 -14.55 7.10
C PHE A 110 2.01 -15.93 7.01
N THR A 111 2.75 -17.01 7.27
CA THR A 111 2.20 -18.36 7.21
C THR A 111 1.04 -18.56 8.19
N PHE A 112 1.01 -17.80 9.31
CA PHE A 112 -0.09 -17.87 10.27
C PHE A 112 -1.43 -17.48 9.64
N LEU A 113 -1.43 -16.66 8.59
CA LEU A 113 -2.64 -16.28 7.88
C LEU A 113 -3.23 -17.43 7.06
N ARG A 114 -2.46 -18.50 6.89
CA ARG A 114 -2.87 -19.68 6.13
C ARG A 114 -3.28 -20.84 7.03
N GLY A 115 -3.77 -20.53 8.24
CA GLY A 115 -4.21 -21.56 9.15
C GLY A 115 -3.10 -22.33 9.82
N GLY A 116 -1.92 -21.76 9.92
CA GLY A 116 -0.78 -22.37 10.59
C GLY A 116 -0.12 -23.48 9.80
N ALA A 117 -0.38 -23.50 8.52
CA ALA A 117 0.22 -24.50 7.64
C ALA A 117 1.72 -24.23 7.46
#